data_15c14db11f0c395d4f97b66e94520912
#
_entry.id   15c14db11f0c395d4f97b66e94520912
#
_cell.length_a   1.000
_cell.length_b   1.000
_cell.length_c   1.000
_cell.angle_alpha   90.00
_cell.angle_beta   90.00
_cell.angle_gamma   90.00
#
_symmetry.space_group_name_H-M   'P 1'
#
loop_
_entity.id
_entity.type
_entity.pdbx_description
1 polymer ?
#
loop_
_entity_poly.entity_id
_entity_poly.type
_entity_poly.pdbx_seq_one_letter_code
_entity_poly.pdbx_strand_id
1 'polypeptide(L)' 'MKYVVEYQRAFGPPDKKEQVFDHESEAKWFERAMKRTNFITKITEVNE' A
#
# COMPACT_ATOMS: atom_id res chain seq x y z
N MET A 1 12.86 1.79 10.63
CA MET A 1 11.61 1.07 10.36
C MET A 1 11.13 1.39 8.96
N LYS A 2 10.61 0.40 8.28
CA LYS A 2 10.08 0.59 6.93
C LYS A 2 8.62 0.18 6.89
N TYR A 3 7.89 0.75 5.96
CA TYR A 3 6.48 0.45 5.79
C TYR A 3 6.25 -0.04 4.38
N VAL A 4 5.67 -1.23 4.26
CA VAL A 4 5.38 -1.83 2.97
C VAL A 4 3.87 -1.75 2.74
N VAL A 5 3.47 -1.10 1.65
CA VAL A 5 2.07 -1.02 1.27
C VAL A 5 1.83 -2.00 0.13
N GLU A 6 1.04 -3.03 0.40
CA GLU A 6 0.60 -3.96 -0.63
C GLU A 6 -0.69 -3.42 -1.22
N TYR A 7 -0.80 -3.43 -2.53
CA TYR A 7 -2.00 -2.95 -3.19
C TYR A 7 -2.33 -3.80 -4.40
N GLN A 8 -3.61 -3.95 -4.67
CA GLN A 8 -4.10 -4.69 -5.81
C GLN A 8 -5.45 -4.11 -6.23
N ARG A 9 -5.80 -4.34 -7.48
CA ARG A 9 -7.09 -3.87 -8.00
C ARG A 9 -8.24 -4.60 -7.32
N ALA A 10 -9.31 -3.86 -7.00
CA ALA A 10 -10.51 -4.46 -6.44
C ALA A 10 -11.25 -5.28 -7.49
N PHE A 11 -11.13 -4.91 -8.76
CA PHE A 11 -11.80 -5.57 -9.87
C PHE A 11 -10.79 -5.96 -10.94
N GLY A 12 -11.04 -7.10 -11.58
CA GLY A 12 -10.20 -7.61 -12.65
C GLY A 12 -9.16 -8.60 -12.14
N PRO A 13 -8.21 -8.97 -12.99
CA PRO A 13 -7.18 -9.94 -12.61
C PRO A 13 -6.36 -9.41 -11.42
N PRO A 14 -6.04 -10.26 -10.45
CA PRO A 14 -5.24 -9.83 -9.32
C PRO A 14 -3.84 -9.44 -9.78
N ASP A 15 -3.48 -8.18 -9.58
CA ASP A 15 -2.17 -7.64 -9.91
C ASP A 15 -1.61 -7.00 -8.65
N LYS A 16 -1.13 -7.85 -7.75
CA LYS A 16 -0.64 -7.42 -6.45
C LYS A 16 0.73 -6.82 -6.57
N LYS A 17 0.87 -5.59 -6.08
CA LYS A 17 2.13 -4.86 -6.09
C LYS A 17 2.45 -4.36 -4.69
N GLU A 18 3.70 -4.01 -4.48
CA GLU A 18 4.17 -3.50 -3.19
C GLU A 18 4.96 -2.23 -3.40
N GLN A 19 4.84 -1.32 -2.44
CA GLN A 19 5.62 -0.10 -2.41
C GLN A 19 6.20 0.09 -1.01
N VAL A 20 7.49 0.36 -0.93
CA VAL A 20 8.18 0.54 0.34
C VAL A 20 8.37 2.01 0.64
N PHE A 21 8.08 2.40 1.88
CA PHE A 21 8.24 3.78 2.35
C PHE A 21 9.06 3.80 3.63
N ASP A 22 9.83 4.86 3.82
CA ASP A 22 10.60 5.05 5.04
C ASP A 22 9.84 5.77 6.13
N HIS A 23 8.73 6.41 5.78
CA HIS A 23 7.92 7.20 6.70
C HIS A 23 6.49 6.71 6.72
N GLU A 24 5.94 6.61 7.92
CA GLU A 24 4.55 6.17 8.09
C GLU A 24 3.56 7.10 7.39
N SER A 25 3.80 8.41 7.47
CA SER A 25 2.90 9.38 6.83
C SER A 25 2.84 9.19 5.32
N GLU A 26 3.97 8.87 4.69
CA GLU A 26 3.99 8.59 3.25
C GLU A 26 3.22 7.33 2.91
N ALA A 27 3.38 6.29 3.72
CA ALA A 27 2.66 5.04 3.50
C ALA A 27 1.15 5.24 3.62
N LYS A 28 0.71 6.00 4.62
CA LYS A 28 -0.70 6.31 4.81
C LYS A 28 -1.26 7.15 3.68
N TRP A 29 -0.50 8.11 3.19
CA TRP A 29 -0.88 8.91 2.05
C TRP A 29 -1.11 8.05 0.81
N PHE A 30 -0.16 7.15 0.56
CA PHE A 30 -0.26 6.25 -0.57
C PHE A 30 -1.48 5.33 -0.46
N GLU A 31 -1.69 4.76 0.73
CA GLU A 31 -2.84 3.92 0.98
C GLU A 31 -4.15 4.66 0.71
N ARG A 32 -4.25 5.88 1.23
CA ARG A 32 -5.44 6.69 1.06
C ARG A 32 -5.70 7.00 -0.41
N ALA A 33 -4.65 7.34 -1.15
CA ALA A 33 -4.77 7.62 -2.57
C ALA A 33 -5.24 6.38 -3.34
N MET A 34 -4.69 5.22 -3.00
CA MET A 34 -5.07 3.98 -3.65
C MET A 34 -6.50 3.57 -3.35
N LYS A 35 -6.95 3.76 -2.13
CA LYS A 35 -8.35 3.48 -1.78
C LYS A 35 -9.32 4.33 -2.57
N ARG A 36 -8.94 5.55 -2.88
CA ARG A 36 -9.77 6.44 -3.70
C ARG A 36 -9.93 5.93 -5.14
N THR A 37 -8.95 5.16 -5.61
CA THR A 37 -8.97 4.61 -6.97
C THR A 37 -9.42 3.15 -6.99
N ASN A 38 -10.14 2.71 -5.97
CA ASN A 38 -10.70 1.35 -5.87
C ASN A 38 -9.63 0.25 -5.81
N PHE A 39 -8.54 0.54 -5.09
CA PHE A 39 -7.55 -0.48 -4.79
C PHE A 39 -7.74 -1.02 -3.38
N ILE A 40 -7.42 -2.29 -3.22
CA ILE A 40 -7.35 -2.91 -1.90
C ILE A 40 -5.92 -2.75 -1.42
N THR A 41 -5.75 -2.18 -0.23
CA THR A 41 -4.43 -1.88 0.30
C THR A 41 -4.22 -2.52 1.67
N LYS A 42 -2.96 -2.82 1.96
CA LYS A 42 -2.58 -3.34 3.28
C LYS A 42 -1.21 -2.77 3.64
N ILE A 43 -1.09 -2.17 4.80
CA ILE A 43 0.18 -1.66 5.30
C ILE A 43 0.79 -2.68 6.26
N THR A 44 2.05 -2.99 6.04
CA THR A 44 2.82 -3.85 6.93
C THR A 44 4.03 -3.08 7.41
N GLU A 45 4.24 -3.07 8.71
CA GLU A 45 5.41 -2.44 9.30
C GLU A 45 6.55 -3.46 9.36
N VAL A 46 7.68 -3.11 8.78
CA VAL A 46 8.86 -3.96 8.78
C VAL A 46 9.91 -3.36 9.69
N ASN A 47 10.27 -4.10 10.69
CA ASN A 47 11.26 -3.67 11.67
C ASN A 47 12.60 -4.30 11.31
N GLU A 48 13.53 -3.50 10.84
CA GLU A 48 14.88 -3.95 10.50
C GLU A 48 15.86 -3.65 11.62
#